data_06d25954dd1840cd7028663fa0e787cd
#
_entry.id   06d25954dd1840cd7028663fa0e787cd
#
_cell.length_a   1.000
_cell.length_b   1.000
_cell.length_c   1.000
_cell.angle_alpha   90.00
_cell.angle_beta   90.00
_cell.angle_gamma   90.00
#
_symmetry.space_group_name_H-M   'P 1'
#
loop_
_entity.id
_entity.type
_entity.pdbx_description
1 polymer ?
#
loop_
_entity_poly.entity_id
_entity_poly.type
_entity_poly.pdbx_seq_one_letter_code
_entity_poly.pdbx_strand_id
1 'polypeptide(L)'
;RQQNVDAVLLEVGLGGELDAVNIIDADVAIVTSVALDHQDWLGDTRSEIGKAKLGVARRNKPLLVGEPDLPHGFANKVADIGADALFIGKDLRVLEDKNKSSFTSYVKDNGLTRSIGPMDHCSLLPENITLALQALVSAGFSLNSDICCRTISSLSLIGRLQKVKFKGINVILDVAHNPAAARILRENLPVVSGKTFAVASVLADKDWAGIVEQMGTSVDDWLIGQINDNQRALDARSLLKVVYTAQHKGRCYQSVENAFQQAIIEASSLDQVIVFGSFHTVSAVLTVMSKEG
;
A
#
# COMPACT_ATOMS: atom_id res chain seq x y z
N ARG A 1 -21.40 -12.11 -21.34
CA ARG A 1 -21.52 -11.00 -22.33
C ARG A 1 -20.12 -10.65 -22.80
N GLN A 2 -19.84 -10.79 -24.10
CA GLN A 2 -18.64 -10.21 -24.71
C GLN A 2 -18.82 -8.68 -24.68
N GLN A 3 -17.96 -8.00 -23.94
CA GLN A 3 -17.86 -6.54 -24.01
C GLN A 3 -16.60 -6.23 -24.82
N ASN A 4 -16.71 -5.31 -25.77
CA ASN A 4 -15.54 -4.74 -26.43
C ASN A 4 -14.91 -3.75 -25.44
N VAL A 5 -13.74 -4.07 -24.93
CA VAL A 5 -12.94 -3.23 -24.03
C VAL A 5 -11.58 -3.00 -24.67
N ASP A 6 -11.00 -1.81 -24.46
CA ASP A 6 -9.68 -1.45 -24.98
C ASP A 6 -8.55 -2.08 -24.15
N ALA A 7 -8.80 -2.29 -22.84
CA ALA A 7 -7.86 -2.92 -21.93
C ALA A 7 -8.60 -3.69 -20.81
N VAL A 8 -7.94 -4.71 -20.28
CA VAL A 8 -8.38 -5.47 -19.11
C VAL A 8 -7.29 -5.39 -18.04
N LEU A 9 -7.63 -4.92 -16.86
CA LEU A 9 -6.74 -4.93 -15.70
C LEU A 9 -7.06 -6.16 -14.85
N LEU A 10 -6.06 -7.02 -14.66
CA LEU A 10 -6.15 -8.23 -13.85
C LEU A 10 -5.32 -8.05 -12.59
N GLU A 11 -5.98 -8.06 -11.43
CA GLU A 11 -5.30 -8.02 -10.14
C GLU A 11 -5.09 -9.44 -9.62
N VAL A 12 -3.81 -9.77 -9.33
CA VAL A 12 -3.44 -11.04 -8.68
C VAL A 12 -3.93 -11.03 -7.24
N GLY A 13 -4.69 -12.04 -6.84
CA GLY A 13 -5.15 -12.17 -5.47
C GLY A 13 -4.03 -12.58 -4.50
N LEU A 14 -3.17 -13.52 -4.92
CA LEU A 14 -2.06 -14.01 -4.09
C LEU A 14 -0.89 -14.52 -4.95
N GLY A 15 0.32 -14.08 -4.64
CA GLY A 15 1.54 -14.54 -5.29
C GLY A 15 1.64 -14.08 -6.74
N GLY A 16 1.32 -14.95 -7.67
CA GLY A 16 1.33 -14.73 -9.12
C GLY A 16 1.30 -16.04 -9.91
N GLU A 17 2.29 -16.91 -9.70
CA GLU A 17 2.48 -18.14 -10.50
C GLU A 17 1.24 -19.04 -10.50
N LEU A 18 0.64 -19.26 -9.34
CA LEU A 18 -0.51 -20.16 -9.16
C LEU A 18 -1.84 -19.42 -9.04
N ASP A 19 -1.86 -18.12 -9.26
CA ASP A 19 -3.08 -17.33 -9.19
C ASP A 19 -4.00 -17.61 -10.40
N ALA A 20 -5.30 -17.62 -10.16
CA ALA A 20 -6.29 -17.93 -11.18
C ALA A 20 -6.24 -16.97 -12.38
N VAL A 21 -5.95 -15.69 -12.17
CA VAL A 21 -5.87 -14.71 -13.25
C VAL A 21 -4.64 -14.94 -14.15
N ASN A 22 -3.62 -15.64 -13.66
CA ASN A 22 -2.40 -15.93 -14.40
C ASN A 22 -2.57 -16.98 -15.51
N ILE A 23 -3.76 -17.56 -15.66
CA ILE A 23 -4.12 -18.39 -16.84
C ILE A 23 -4.13 -17.57 -18.12
N ILE A 24 -4.27 -16.25 -18.02
CA ILE A 24 -4.24 -15.32 -19.13
C ILE A 24 -2.83 -14.73 -19.23
N ASP A 25 -2.19 -14.88 -20.40
CA ASP A 25 -0.90 -14.25 -20.66
C ASP A 25 -1.07 -12.74 -20.79
N ALA A 26 -0.53 -12.00 -19.85
CA ALA A 26 -0.60 -10.55 -19.85
C ALA A 26 0.27 -9.93 -20.95
N ASP A 27 -0.20 -8.86 -21.58
CA ASP A 27 0.61 -8.05 -22.49
C ASP A 27 1.63 -7.19 -21.75
N VAL A 28 1.32 -6.79 -20.51
CA VAL A 28 2.21 -6.09 -19.59
C VAL A 28 2.00 -6.68 -18.19
N ALA A 29 3.07 -7.09 -17.53
CA ALA A 29 3.05 -7.58 -16.17
C ALA A 29 3.69 -6.56 -15.21
N ILE A 30 3.16 -6.47 -13.98
CA ILE A 30 3.69 -5.56 -12.94
C ILE A 30 3.92 -6.35 -11.66
N VAL A 31 5.12 -6.22 -11.09
CA VAL A 31 5.44 -6.63 -9.71
C VAL A 31 5.71 -5.35 -8.92
N THR A 32 4.78 -4.94 -8.06
CA THR A 32 4.85 -3.66 -7.34
C THR A 32 5.87 -3.68 -6.22
N SER A 33 5.86 -4.73 -5.37
CA SER A 33 6.78 -4.87 -4.24
C SER A 33 6.95 -6.33 -3.86
N VAL A 34 8.05 -6.64 -3.13
CA VAL A 34 8.35 -7.97 -2.60
C VAL A 34 8.71 -7.86 -1.12
N ALA A 35 7.71 -8.04 -0.26
CA ALA A 35 7.86 -8.04 1.20
C ALA A 35 7.47 -9.41 1.77
N LEU A 36 7.86 -9.67 3.02
CA LEU A 36 7.39 -10.84 3.77
C LEU A 36 5.91 -10.64 4.09
N ASP A 37 5.07 -11.45 3.47
CA ASP A 37 3.63 -11.56 3.69
C ASP A 37 3.16 -12.90 3.13
N HIS A 38 2.07 -13.43 3.66
CA HIS A 38 1.47 -14.70 3.23
C HIS A 38 2.47 -15.87 3.21
N GLN A 39 3.35 -15.95 4.22
CA GLN A 39 4.46 -16.91 4.29
C GLN A 39 3.97 -18.37 4.23
N ASP A 40 2.81 -18.67 4.81
CA ASP A 40 2.20 -20.02 4.74
C ASP A 40 1.96 -20.52 3.29
N TRP A 41 1.92 -19.61 2.31
CA TRP A 41 1.62 -19.93 0.91
C TRP A 41 2.77 -19.63 -0.05
N LEU A 42 3.53 -18.58 0.20
CA LEU A 42 4.51 -18.05 -0.74
C LEU A 42 5.95 -18.36 -0.35
N GLY A 43 6.17 -18.85 0.88
CA GLY A 43 7.49 -19.16 1.44
C GLY A 43 7.98 -18.13 2.45
N ASP A 44 9.05 -18.50 3.17
CA ASP A 44 9.55 -17.79 4.34
C ASP A 44 10.55 -16.67 3.99
N THR A 45 10.92 -16.56 2.73
CA THR A 45 11.93 -15.60 2.27
C THR A 45 11.41 -14.68 1.18
N ARG A 46 11.94 -13.44 1.13
CA ARG A 46 11.64 -12.53 0.02
C ARG A 46 12.00 -13.12 -1.35
N SER A 47 13.00 -14.00 -1.42
CA SER A 47 13.40 -14.67 -2.66
C SER A 47 12.33 -15.63 -3.17
N GLU A 48 11.72 -16.43 -2.28
CA GLU A 48 10.61 -17.34 -2.62
C GLU A 48 9.38 -16.55 -3.04
N ILE A 49 9.00 -15.55 -2.25
CA ILE A 49 7.87 -14.67 -2.56
C ILE A 49 8.09 -13.95 -3.89
N GLY A 50 9.31 -13.44 -4.14
CA GLY A 50 9.67 -12.79 -5.40
C GLY A 50 9.58 -13.75 -6.59
N LYS A 51 10.00 -15.00 -6.42
CA LYS A 51 9.87 -16.04 -7.44
C LYS A 51 8.40 -16.32 -7.79
N ALA A 52 7.55 -16.48 -6.77
CA ALA A 52 6.12 -16.69 -6.96
C ALA A 52 5.45 -15.50 -7.68
N LYS A 53 5.84 -14.25 -7.33
CA LYS A 53 5.34 -13.05 -8.01
C LYS A 53 5.81 -12.95 -9.47
N LEU A 54 7.04 -13.37 -9.78
CA LEU A 54 7.57 -13.40 -11.15
C LEU A 54 6.83 -14.39 -12.06
N GLY A 55 6.02 -15.29 -11.53
CA GLY A 55 5.20 -16.19 -12.32
C GLY A 55 4.21 -15.52 -13.28
N VAL A 56 3.94 -14.21 -13.11
CA VAL A 56 3.13 -13.42 -14.07
C VAL A 56 3.91 -12.96 -15.29
N ALA A 57 5.24 -13.01 -15.24
CA ALA A 57 6.09 -12.54 -16.33
C ALA A 57 6.08 -13.54 -17.51
N ARG A 58 6.23 -13.03 -18.72
CA ARG A 58 6.31 -13.82 -19.95
C ARG A 58 7.51 -13.39 -20.79
N ARG A 59 8.07 -14.34 -21.54
CA ARG A 59 9.19 -14.08 -22.45
C ARG A 59 8.80 -13.03 -23.50
N ASN A 60 9.70 -12.07 -23.75
CA ASN A 60 9.53 -10.99 -24.73
C ASN A 60 8.27 -10.14 -24.47
N LYS A 61 7.80 -10.08 -23.22
CA LYS A 61 6.71 -9.20 -22.82
C LYS A 61 7.22 -8.22 -21.76
N PRO A 62 6.71 -6.98 -21.72
CA PRO A 62 7.05 -6.00 -20.70
C PRO A 62 6.78 -6.51 -19.29
N LEU A 63 7.79 -6.38 -18.43
CA LEU A 63 7.70 -6.59 -16.98
C LEU A 63 8.13 -5.34 -16.26
N LEU A 64 7.25 -4.76 -15.46
CA LEU A 64 7.54 -3.57 -14.66
C LEU A 64 7.77 -3.99 -13.22
N VAL A 65 8.92 -3.59 -12.66
CA VAL A 65 9.33 -3.97 -11.30
C VAL A 65 9.46 -2.73 -10.44
N GLY A 66 8.56 -2.62 -9.45
CA GLY A 66 8.50 -1.51 -8.48
C GLY A 66 9.27 -1.75 -7.18
N GLU A 67 9.94 -2.90 -7.05
CA GLU A 67 10.77 -3.21 -5.88
C GLU A 67 12.18 -2.64 -6.08
N PRO A 68 12.59 -1.60 -5.32
CA PRO A 68 13.92 -1.00 -5.46
C PRO A 68 15.03 -1.88 -4.85
N ASP A 69 14.71 -2.63 -3.79
CA ASP A 69 15.60 -3.57 -3.11
C ASP A 69 15.27 -5.00 -3.53
N LEU A 70 15.83 -5.43 -4.66
CA LEU A 70 15.53 -6.74 -5.24
C LEU A 70 15.98 -7.89 -4.33
N PRO A 71 15.13 -8.91 -4.10
CA PRO A 71 15.53 -10.12 -3.41
C PRO A 71 16.68 -10.83 -4.14
N HIS A 72 17.49 -11.58 -3.38
CA HIS A 72 18.58 -12.38 -3.96
C HIS A 72 18.06 -13.29 -5.08
N GLY A 73 18.75 -13.29 -6.22
CA GLY A 73 18.42 -14.10 -7.39
C GLY A 73 17.25 -13.60 -8.24
N PHE A 74 16.53 -12.53 -7.83
CA PHE A 74 15.37 -12.01 -8.55
C PHE A 74 15.73 -11.56 -9.98
N ALA A 75 16.79 -10.76 -10.13
CA ALA A 75 17.24 -10.29 -11.45
C ALA A 75 17.68 -11.44 -12.38
N ASN A 76 18.33 -12.46 -11.84
CA ASN A 76 18.72 -13.66 -12.61
C ASN A 76 17.46 -14.39 -13.09
N LYS A 77 16.45 -14.53 -12.24
CA LYS A 77 15.20 -15.19 -12.63
C LYS A 77 14.45 -14.41 -13.72
N VAL A 78 14.46 -13.07 -13.66
CA VAL A 78 13.92 -12.22 -14.74
C VAL A 78 14.64 -12.48 -16.06
N ALA A 79 15.98 -12.57 -16.03
CA ALA A 79 16.80 -12.88 -17.21
C ALA A 79 16.50 -14.27 -17.76
N ASP A 80 16.35 -15.29 -16.91
CA ASP A 80 15.99 -16.66 -17.30
C ASP A 80 14.63 -16.73 -17.99
N ILE A 81 13.63 -15.95 -17.50
CA ILE A 81 12.32 -15.83 -18.15
C ILE A 81 12.47 -15.16 -19.52
N GLY A 82 13.40 -14.22 -19.64
CA GLY A 82 13.60 -13.44 -20.86
C GLY A 82 12.50 -12.39 -21.08
N ALA A 83 11.99 -11.82 -19.98
CA ALA A 83 11.04 -10.70 -20.03
C ALA A 83 11.75 -9.38 -20.32
N ASP A 84 11.06 -8.44 -20.98
CA ASP A 84 11.55 -7.07 -21.22
C ASP A 84 11.33 -6.22 -19.97
N ALA A 85 12.23 -6.34 -19.01
CA ALA A 85 12.04 -5.78 -17.68
C ALA A 85 12.52 -4.32 -17.55
N LEU A 86 11.69 -3.48 -16.92
CA LEU A 86 12.01 -2.12 -16.50
C LEU A 86 11.87 -2.00 -14.98
N PHE A 87 12.90 -1.49 -14.34
CA PHE A 87 13.03 -1.41 -12.87
C PHE A 87 12.89 0.03 -12.39
N ILE A 88 12.09 0.21 -11.32
CA ILE A 88 12.05 1.49 -10.60
C ILE A 88 13.42 1.80 -10.00
N GLY A 89 13.83 3.07 -9.98
CA GLY A 89 15.13 3.51 -9.50
C GLY A 89 16.27 3.36 -10.52
N LYS A 90 16.11 2.52 -11.54
CA LYS A 90 17.09 2.31 -12.61
C LYS A 90 16.59 2.85 -13.95
N ASP A 91 15.59 2.21 -14.51
CA ASP A 91 15.01 2.52 -15.82
C ASP A 91 13.89 3.55 -15.72
N LEU A 92 13.08 3.42 -14.68
CA LEU A 92 11.98 4.30 -14.29
C LEU A 92 12.37 5.08 -13.05
N ARG A 93 12.00 6.36 -12.97
CA ARG A 93 12.39 7.23 -11.85
C ARG A 93 11.24 8.09 -11.40
N VAL A 94 11.25 8.39 -10.10
CA VAL A 94 10.44 9.42 -9.46
C VAL A 94 11.38 10.51 -8.98
N LEU A 95 11.09 11.75 -9.27
CA LEU A 95 11.78 12.89 -8.67
C LEU A 95 10.74 13.73 -7.93
N GLU A 96 10.91 13.81 -6.61
CA GLU A 96 10.13 14.72 -5.77
C GLU A 96 10.73 16.13 -5.80
N ASP A 97 9.88 17.14 -5.64
CA ASP A 97 10.34 18.51 -5.43
C ASP A 97 11.00 18.67 -4.04
N LYS A 98 11.70 19.79 -3.83
CA LYS A 98 12.42 20.05 -2.57
C LYS A 98 11.53 20.06 -1.33
N ASN A 99 10.26 20.39 -1.50
CA ASN A 99 9.28 20.47 -0.41
C ASN A 99 8.42 19.20 -0.30
N LYS A 100 8.65 18.22 -1.16
CA LYS A 100 7.83 17.00 -1.29
C LYS A 100 6.34 17.30 -1.49
N SER A 101 6.02 18.40 -2.17
CA SER A 101 4.64 18.77 -2.50
C SER A 101 4.18 18.19 -3.83
N SER A 102 5.12 17.93 -4.72
CA SER A 102 4.86 17.34 -6.04
C SER A 102 5.99 16.39 -6.46
N PHE A 103 5.71 15.60 -7.47
CA PHE A 103 6.68 14.68 -8.06
C PHE A 103 6.57 14.63 -9.58
N THR A 104 7.62 14.19 -10.25
CA THR A 104 7.67 13.93 -11.69
C THR A 104 8.06 12.49 -11.94
N SER A 105 7.26 11.79 -12.74
CA SER A 105 7.53 10.43 -13.19
C SER A 105 8.33 10.43 -14.48
N TYR A 106 9.36 9.58 -14.55
CA TYR A 106 10.17 9.36 -15.75
C TYR A 106 9.92 7.94 -16.25
N VAL A 107 9.32 7.84 -17.44
CA VAL A 107 8.95 6.59 -18.10
C VAL A 107 9.75 6.37 -19.39
N LYS A 108 9.78 5.14 -19.88
CA LYS A 108 10.42 4.78 -21.15
C LYS A 108 9.37 4.67 -22.25
N ASP A 109 9.58 5.44 -23.32
CA ASP A 109 8.72 5.46 -24.50
C ASP A 109 9.61 5.31 -25.75
N ASN A 110 9.51 4.18 -26.46
CA ASN A 110 10.35 3.86 -27.63
C ASN A 110 11.86 4.07 -27.38
N GLY A 111 12.37 3.63 -26.24
CA GLY A 111 13.78 3.76 -25.83
C GLY A 111 14.18 5.14 -25.31
N LEU A 112 13.32 6.14 -25.43
CA LEU A 112 13.55 7.47 -24.90
C LEU A 112 12.99 7.61 -23.48
N THR A 113 13.57 8.48 -22.68
CA THR A 113 13.03 8.84 -21.37
C THR A 113 12.10 10.04 -21.53
N ARG A 114 10.86 9.89 -21.06
CA ARG A 114 9.82 10.92 -21.08
C ARG A 114 9.43 11.29 -19.65
N SER A 115 9.29 12.58 -19.37
CA SER A 115 8.81 13.10 -18.09
C SER A 115 7.31 13.36 -18.13
N ILE A 116 6.60 13.02 -17.06
CA ILE A 116 5.18 13.31 -16.82
C ILE A 116 5.08 13.94 -15.44
N GLY A 117 4.57 15.17 -15.39
CA GLY A 117 4.52 15.97 -14.17
C GLY A 117 4.90 17.43 -14.41
N PRO A 118 5.05 18.25 -13.35
CA PRO A 118 4.88 17.85 -11.95
C PRO A 118 3.43 17.49 -11.61
N MET A 119 3.27 16.53 -10.70
CA MET A 119 1.99 16.03 -10.18
C MET A 119 1.94 16.24 -8.67
N ASP A 120 0.84 16.75 -8.17
CA ASP A 120 0.64 16.86 -6.72
C ASP A 120 0.53 15.47 -6.09
N HIS A 121 1.04 15.32 -4.86
CA HIS A 121 0.87 14.08 -4.11
C HIS A 121 -0.61 13.81 -3.85
N CYS A 122 -1.02 12.59 -4.10
CA CYS A 122 -2.33 12.06 -3.78
C CYS A 122 -2.22 10.92 -2.73
N SER A 123 -3.25 10.11 -2.58
CA SER A 123 -3.22 8.95 -1.67
C SER A 123 -2.42 7.77 -2.20
N LEU A 124 -1.89 7.84 -3.41
CA LEU A 124 -1.10 6.78 -4.05
C LEU A 124 0.39 7.10 -4.01
N LEU A 125 1.19 6.05 -3.89
CA LEU A 125 2.66 6.18 -3.94
C LEU A 125 3.13 6.62 -5.33
N PRO A 126 4.04 7.59 -5.43
CA PRO A 126 4.59 8.04 -6.71
C PRO A 126 5.20 6.93 -7.56
N GLU A 127 5.82 5.93 -6.93
CA GLU A 127 6.37 4.75 -7.60
C GLU A 127 5.26 3.94 -8.27
N ASN A 128 4.15 3.69 -7.60
CA ASN A 128 3.02 2.94 -8.16
C ASN A 128 2.37 3.72 -9.31
N ILE A 129 2.28 5.03 -9.21
CA ILE A 129 1.81 5.90 -10.30
C ILE A 129 2.76 5.80 -11.50
N THR A 130 4.07 5.83 -11.27
CA THR A 130 5.08 5.71 -12.33
C THR A 130 4.98 4.34 -13.03
N LEU A 131 4.78 3.25 -12.29
CA LEU A 131 4.53 1.93 -12.86
C LEU A 131 3.25 1.89 -13.69
N ALA A 132 2.17 2.49 -13.22
CA ALA A 132 0.91 2.56 -13.94
C ALA A 132 1.03 3.36 -15.26
N LEU A 133 1.71 4.51 -15.22
CA LEU A 133 2.01 5.31 -16.41
C LEU A 133 2.88 4.52 -17.41
N GLN A 134 3.91 3.83 -16.92
CA GLN A 134 4.73 2.97 -17.77
C GLN A 134 3.93 1.81 -18.36
N ALA A 135 3.03 1.21 -17.59
CA ALA A 135 2.18 0.12 -18.09
C ALA A 135 1.31 0.57 -19.27
N LEU A 136 0.72 1.76 -19.18
CA LEU A 136 -0.04 2.35 -20.28
C LEU A 136 0.84 2.55 -21.52
N VAL A 137 2.05 3.12 -21.37
CA VAL A 137 3.00 3.27 -22.49
C VAL A 137 3.36 1.92 -23.08
N SER A 138 3.69 0.93 -22.24
CA SER A 138 4.06 -0.42 -22.68
C SER A 138 2.90 -1.16 -23.38
N ALA A 139 1.65 -0.82 -23.03
CA ALA A 139 0.45 -1.32 -23.69
C ALA A 139 0.08 -0.55 -24.98
N GLY A 140 0.90 0.42 -25.40
CA GLY A 140 0.70 1.18 -26.65
C GLY A 140 -0.19 2.42 -26.52
N PHE A 141 -0.57 2.81 -25.31
CA PHE A 141 -1.35 4.03 -25.11
C PHE A 141 -0.46 5.28 -25.13
N SER A 142 -0.93 6.31 -25.81
CA SER A 142 -0.29 7.63 -25.78
C SER A 142 -0.68 8.40 -24.53
N LEU A 143 0.30 8.92 -23.78
CA LEU A 143 0.06 9.71 -22.59
C LEU A 143 0.09 11.21 -22.91
N ASN A 144 -0.93 11.93 -22.46
CA ASN A 144 -0.92 13.39 -22.40
C ASN A 144 -0.61 13.82 -20.96
N SER A 145 0.49 14.57 -20.76
CA SER A 145 0.97 14.95 -19.43
C SER A 145 -0.10 15.72 -18.63
N ASP A 146 -0.80 16.67 -19.24
CA ASP A 146 -1.81 17.49 -18.54
C ASP A 146 -3.03 16.65 -18.11
N ILE A 147 -3.44 15.71 -18.95
CA ILE A 147 -4.53 14.76 -18.60
C ILE A 147 -4.07 13.86 -17.44
N CYS A 148 -2.87 13.31 -17.53
CA CYS A 148 -2.32 12.46 -16.47
C CYS A 148 -2.24 13.22 -15.14
N CYS A 149 -1.69 14.44 -15.13
CA CYS A 149 -1.56 15.25 -13.92
C CYS A 149 -2.92 15.53 -13.28
N ARG A 150 -3.91 16.00 -14.05
CA ARG A 150 -5.27 16.27 -13.53
C ARG A 150 -5.95 15.02 -13.00
N THR A 151 -5.83 13.91 -13.71
CA THR A 151 -6.44 12.64 -13.29
C THR A 151 -5.81 12.15 -11.99
N ILE A 152 -4.48 12.14 -11.90
CA ILE A 152 -3.74 11.64 -10.72
C ILE A 152 -4.02 12.51 -9.50
N SER A 153 -4.03 13.85 -9.63
CA SER A 153 -4.35 14.76 -8.52
C SER A 153 -5.77 14.55 -7.95
N SER A 154 -6.69 13.99 -8.74
CA SER A 154 -8.05 13.67 -8.30
C SER A 154 -8.21 12.25 -7.74
N LEU A 155 -7.19 11.41 -7.84
CA LEU A 155 -7.29 10.01 -7.40
C LEU A 155 -7.26 9.90 -5.87
N SER A 156 -8.21 9.15 -5.35
CA SER A 156 -8.25 8.71 -3.97
C SER A 156 -8.72 7.26 -3.93
N LEU A 157 -7.98 6.40 -3.26
CA LEU A 157 -8.37 5.02 -3.01
C LEU A 157 -8.74 4.84 -1.54
N ILE A 158 -9.87 4.20 -1.30
CA ILE A 158 -10.32 3.88 0.06
C ILE A 158 -9.26 3.03 0.77
N GLY A 159 -8.85 3.50 1.95
CA GLY A 159 -7.87 2.79 2.77
C GLY A 159 -6.45 2.76 2.20
N ARG A 160 -6.06 3.72 1.38
CA ARG A 160 -4.68 3.93 0.93
C ARG A 160 -4.26 5.37 1.24
N LEU A 161 -3.59 5.58 2.37
CA LEU A 161 -3.20 6.92 2.87
C LEU A 161 -4.36 7.94 2.75
N GLN A 162 -5.59 7.44 2.87
CA GLN A 162 -6.80 8.24 2.66
C GLN A 162 -6.95 9.26 3.79
N LYS A 163 -6.81 10.52 3.47
CA LYS A 163 -6.93 11.63 4.42
C LYS A 163 -8.38 12.13 4.42
N VAL A 164 -9.02 12.12 5.56
CA VAL A 164 -10.38 12.62 5.74
C VAL A 164 -10.46 13.48 7.00
N LYS A 165 -11.43 14.39 7.07
CA LYS A 165 -11.71 15.18 8.26
C LYS A 165 -13.00 14.69 8.88
N PHE A 166 -12.97 14.24 10.14
CA PHE A 166 -14.14 13.75 10.84
C PHE A 166 -14.29 14.47 12.19
N LYS A 167 -15.43 15.12 12.40
CA LYS A 167 -15.71 15.96 13.59
C LYS A 167 -14.58 16.95 13.92
N GLY A 168 -13.94 17.50 12.87
CA GLY A 168 -12.84 18.46 13.02
C GLY A 168 -11.46 17.84 13.19
N ILE A 169 -11.35 16.53 13.40
CA ILE A 169 -10.09 15.79 13.59
C ILE A 169 -9.58 15.28 12.24
N ASN A 170 -8.26 15.32 12.04
CA ASN A 170 -7.62 14.71 10.89
C ASN A 170 -7.53 13.19 11.08
N VAL A 171 -8.11 12.44 10.16
CA VAL A 171 -8.09 10.97 10.20
C VAL A 171 -7.40 10.45 8.94
N ILE A 172 -6.51 9.49 9.11
CA ILE A 172 -5.81 8.80 8.03
C ILE A 172 -6.22 7.34 8.06
N LEU A 173 -6.77 6.85 6.95
CA LEU A 173 -7.19 5.46 6.79
C LEU A 173 -6.22 4.73 5.87
N ASP A 174 -5.65 3.63 6.34
CA ASP A 174 -4.75 2.79 5.54
C ASP A 174 -4.93 1.31 5.88
N VAL A 175 -4.83 0.43 4.91
CA VAL A 175 -4.94 -1.02 5.12
C VAL A 175 -3.59 -1.70 5.33
N ALA A 176 -2.55 -0.96 5.69
CA ALA A 176 -1.23 -1.50 6.02
C ALA A 176 -1.35 -2.61 7.07
N HIS A 177 -0.87 -3.81 6.73
CA HIS A 177 -1.05 -5.01 7.53
C HIS A 177 0.21 -5.91 7.60
N ASN A 178 1.35 -5.39 7.18
CA ASN A 178 2.67 -6.01 7.33
C ASN A 178 3.73 -4.94 7.63
N PRO A 179 4.93 -5.32 8.11
CA PRO A 179 5.95 -4.35 8.49
C PRO A 179 6.37 -3.39 7.37
N ALA A 180 6.46 -3.89 6.14
CA ALA A 180 6.85 -3.05 4.99
C ALA A 180 5.79 -1.97 4.70
N ALA A 181 4.51 -2.34 4.71
CA ALA A 181 3.41 -1.39 4.53
C ALA A 181 3.30 -0.39 5.71
N ALA A 182 3.53 -0.87 6.94
CA ALA A 182 3.56 0.00 8.13
C ALA A 182 4.68 1.04 8.05
N ARG A 183 5.88 0.65 7.58
CA ARG A 183 6.98 1.58 7.33
C ARG A 183 6.58 2.65 6.31
N ILE A 184 5.97 2.25 5.19
CA ILE A 184 5.51 3.19 4.15
C ILE A 184 4.44 4.14 4.72
N LEU A 185 3.48 3.62 5.49
CA LEU A 185 2.48 4.44 6.17
C LEU A 185 3.17 5.49 7.05
N ARG A 186 4.09 5.07 7.92
CA ARG A 186 4.85 5.97 8.81
C ARG A 186 5.58 7.07 8.04
N GLU A 187 6.28 6.73 6.97
CA GLU A 187 7.08 7.67 6.17
C GLU A 187 6.21 8.73 5.46
N ASN A 188 4.91 8.45 5.28
CA ASN A 188 3.95 9.33 4.62
C ASN A 188 2.95 10.00 5.58
N LEU A 189 3.11 9.79 6.91
CA LEU A 189 2.29 10.50 7.88
C LEU A 189 2.61 12.00 7.90
N PRO A 190 1.60 12.87 7.93
CA PRO A 190 1.83 14.29 8.18
C PRO A 190 2.47 14.51 9.56
N VAL A 191 3.36 15.48 9.63
CA VAL A 191 3.86 15.99 10.91
C VAL A 191 2.76 16.86 11.52
N VAL A 192 2.34 16.54 12.74
CA VAL A 192 1.34 17.31 13.50
C VAL A 192 1.97 17.93 14.74
N SER A 193 1.39 19.02 15.25
CA SER A 193 1.86 19.68 16.47
C SER A 193 1.37 18.95 17.73
N GLY A 194 0.32 18.16 17.60
CA GLY A 194 -0.30 17.38 18.66
C GLY A 194 0.14 15.92 18.65
N LYS A 195 -0.74 15.05 19.10
CA LYS A 195 -0.53 13.61 19.23
C LYS A 195 -1.02 12.85 18.02
N THR A 196 -0.43 11.67 17.82
CA THR A 196 -0.91 10.64 16.88
C THR A 196 -1.54 9.49 17.65
N PHE A 197 -2.84 9.30 17.49
CA PHE A 197 -3.59 8.17 18.03
C PHE A 197 -3.66 7.08 16.97
N ALA A 198 -3.31 5.84 17.32
CA ALA A 198 -3.41 4.70 16.39
C ALA A 198 -4.60 3.81 16.77
N VAL A 199 -5.60 3.75 15.91
CA VAL A 199 -6.67 2.75 15.97
C VAL A 199 -6.27 1.58 15.09
N ALA A 200 -5.94 0.44 15.68
CA ALA A 200 -5.35 -0.66 14.94
C ALA A 200 -5.92 -2.02 15.34
N SER A 201 -5.98 -2.93 14.37
CA SER A 201 -6.25 -4.35 14.57
C SER A 201 -5.84 -5.15 13.34
N VAL A 202 -5.31 -6.36 13.54
CA VAL A 202 -4.81 -7.22 12.48
C VAL A 202 -5.39 -8.63 12.56
N LEU A 203 -5.24 -9.40 11.49
CA LEU A 203 -5.52 -10.82 11.46
C LEU A 203 -4.35 -11.61 12.05
N ALA A 204 -4.62 -12.84 12.50
CA ALA A 204 -3.68 -13.67 13.26
C ALA A 204 -2.43 -14.11 12.47
N ASP A 205 -2.51 -14.12 11.14
CA ASP A 205 -1.43 -14.48 10.23
C ASP A 205 -0.44 -13.32 9.97
N LYS A 206 -0.63 -12.15 10.61
CA LYS A 206 0.20 -10.96 10.35
C LYS A 206 1.28 -10.76 11.42
N ASP A 207 2.43 -10.28 10.97
CA ASP A 207 3.54 -9.91 11.86
C ASP A 207 3.23 -8.60 12.60
N TRP A 208 2.41 -8.73 13.66
CA TRP A 208 2.03 -7.57 14.47
C TRP A 208 3.20 -6.94 15.21
N ALA A 209 4.16 -7.73 15.66
CA ALA A 209 5.33 -7.21 16.35
C ALA A 209 6.19 -6.33 15.43
N GLY A 210 6.46 -6.78 14.22
CA GLY A 210 7.16 -5.98 13.22
C GLY A 210 6.37 -4.73 12.80
N ILE A 211 5.03 -4.78 12.73
CA ILE A 211 4.19 -3.59 12.47
C ILE A 211 4.36 -2.56 13.60
N VAL A 212 4.27 -2.99 14.88
CA VAL A 212 4.44 -2.10 16.04
C VAL A 212 5.83 -1.48 16.06
N GLU A 213 6.88 -2.27 15.76
CA GLU A 213 8.24 -1.77 15.65
C GLU A 213 8.38 -0.69 14.57
N GLN A 214 7.81 -0.92 13.40
CA GLN A 214 7.86 0.06 12.30
C GLN A 214 7.12 1.35 12.60
N MET A 215 5.97 1.28 13.26
CA MET A 215 5.18 2.47 13.62
C MET A 215 5.75 3.20 14.84
N GLY A 216 6.28 2.48 15.79
CA GLY A 216 7.03 2.87 16.98
C GLY A 216 6.80 4.29 17.46
N THR A 217 7.81 5.13 17.30
CA THR A 217 7.84 6.52 17.80
C THR A 217 6.88 7.48 17.10
N SER A 218 6.19 7.05 16.04
CA SER A 218 5.20 7.88 15.32
C SER A 218 3.80 7.79 15.93
N VAL A 219 3.62 7.00 16.99
CA VAL A 219 2.33 6.79 17.67
C VAL A 219 2.48 7.12 19.15
N ASP A 220 1.67 8.04 19.64
CA ASP A 220 1.67 8.44 21.05
C ASP A 220 0.75 7.56 21.91
N ASP A 221 -0.38 7.09 21.35
CA ASP A 221 -1.33 6.22 22.07
C ASP A 221 -1.97 5.20 21.10
N TRP A 222 -1.94 3.93 21.50
CA TRP A 222 -2.49 2.82 20.74
C TRP A 222 -3.88 2.44 21.27
N LEU A 223 -4.89 2.51 20.42
CA LEU A 223 -6.26 2.09 20.72
C LEU A 223 -6.55 0.82 19.91
N ILE A 224 -6.39 -0.32 20.55
CA ILE A 224 -6.53 -1.62 19.89
C ILE A 224 -7.99 -2.06 19.95
N GLY A 225 -8.63 -2.16 18.77
CA GLY A 225 -10.02 -2.59 18.67
C GLY A 225 -10.13 -4.08 18.32
N GLN A 226 -11.10 -4.80 18.93
CA GLN A 226 -11.41 -6.16 18.52
C GLN A 226 -12.14 -6.17 17.18
N ILE A 227 -11.67 -7.00 16.22
CA ILE A 227 -12.46 -7.35 15.04
C ILE A 227 -13.38 -8.51 15.42
N ASN A 228 -14.70 -8.30 15.39
CA ASN A 228 -15.67 -9.27 15.90
C ASN A 228 -16.18 -10.23 14.81
N ASP A 229 -16.26 -9.80 13.57
CA ASP A 229 -16.89 -10.54 12.48
C ASP A 229 -15.92 -11.38 11.63
N ASN A 230 -14.75 -11.73 12.19
CA ASN A 230 -13.75 -12.51 11.48
C ASN A 230 -13.04 -13.50 12.41
N GLN A 231 -13.18 -14.79 12.13
CA GLN A 231 -12.55 -15.84 12.92
C GLN A 231 -11.01 -15.84 12.88
N ARG A 232 -10.42 -15.17 11.89
CA ARG A 232 -8.97 -14.98 11.77
C ARG A 232 -8.48 -13.75 12.54
N ALA A 233 -9.35 -13.02 13.21
CA ALA A 233 -8.94 -11.85 13.99
C ALA A 233 -8.08 -12.27 15.19
N LEU A 234 -6.99 -11.56 15.41
CA LEU A 234 -6.21 -11.72 16.64
C LEU A 234 -6.93 -11.01 17.80
N ASP A 235 -6.89 -11.64 18.97
CA ASP A 235 -7.49 -11.08 20.18
C ASP A 235 -6.85 -9.73 20.56
N ALA A 236 -7.68 -8.72 20.81
CA ALA A 236 -7.21 -7.36 21.07
C ALA A 236 -6.29 -7.25 22.29
N ARG A 237 -6.46 -8.10 23.32
CA ARG A 237 -5.57 -8.13 24.50
C ARG A 237 -4.20 -8.68 24.14
N SER A 238 -4.17 -9.68 23.25
CA SER A 238 -2.92 -10.22 22.73
C SER A 238 -2.16 -9.22 21.89
N LEU A 239 -2.85 -8.43 21.05
CA LEU A 239 -2.27 -7.31 20.31
C LEU A 239 -1.70 -6.25 21.26
N LEU A 240 -2.47 -5.86 22.28
CA LEU A 240 -2.04 -4.87 23.28
C LEU A 240 -0.80 -5.32 24.06
N LYS A 241 -0.68 -6.60 24.36
CA LYS A 241 0.50 -7.16 25.03
C LYS A 241 1.78 -6.91 24.23
N VAL A 242 1.73 -7.02 22.92
CA VAL A 242 2.88 -6.72 22.03
C VAL A 242 3.23 -5.23 22.09
N VAL A 243 2.22 -4.34 22.07
CA VAL A 243 2.40 -2.89 22.21
C VAL A 243 3.12 -2.55 23.53
N TYR A 244 2.72 -3.16 24.64
CA TYR A 244 3.38 -2.99 25.95
C TYR A 244 4.79 -3.58 25.99
N THR A 245 5.01 -4.74 25.34
CA THR A 245 6.35 -5.33 25.26
C THR A 245 7.32 -4.41 24.50
N ALA A 246 6.83 -3.68 23.51
CA ALA A 246 7.58 -2.65 22.79
C ALA A 246 7.66 -1.30 23.55
N GLN A 247 7.22 -1.26 24.82
CA GLN A 247 7.24 -0.08 25.68
C GLN A 247 6.39 1.10 25.18
N HIS A 248 5.37 0.83 24.39
CA HIS A 248 4.41 1.84 23.96
C HIS A 248 3.17 1.87 24.84
N LYS A 249 2.52 3.04 24.88
CA LYS A 249 1.25 3.24 25.59
C LYS A 249 0.09 2.77 24.72
N GLY A 250 -0.88 2.09 25.34
CA GLY A 250 -2.07 1.67 24.61
C GLY A 250 -3.19 1.16 25.50
N ARG A 251 -4.35 0.93 24.90
CA ARG A 251 -5.57 0.41 25.53
C ARG A 251 -6.30 -0.48 24.54
N CYS A 252 -7.05 -1.48 25.03
CA CYS A 252 -7.89 -2.32 24.17
C CYS A 252 -9.37 -2.02 24.38
N TYR A 253 -10.14 -2.23 23.33
CA TYR A 253 -11.58 -1.97 23.24
C TYR A 253 -12.33 -3.19 22.70
N GLN A 254 -13.63 -3.29 23.03
CA GLN A 254 -14.49 -4.40 22.62
C GLN A 254 -14.73 -4.44 21.10
N SER A 255 -14.54 -3.33 20.40
CA SER A 255 -14.59 -3.28 18.94
C SER A 255 -13.70 -2.18 18.38
N VAL A 256 -13.42 -2.25 17.10
CA VAL A 256 -12.69 -1.22 16.35
C VAL A 256 -13.45 0.11 16.38
N GLU A 257 -14.79 0.06 16.28
CA GLU A 257 -15.67 1.24 16.33
C GLU A 257 -15.53 1.96 17.67
N ASN A 258 -15.53 1.21 18.79
CA ASN A 258 -15.35 1.78 20.12
C ASN A 258 -13.97 2.41 20.29
N ALA A 259 -12.92 1.78 19.78
CA ALA A 259 -11.57 2.32 19.76
C ALA A 259 -11.52 3.64 18.98
N PHE A 260 -12.13 3.68 17.80
CA PHE A 260 -12.18 4.89 16.97
C PHE A 260 -12.99 6.02 17.63
N GLN A 261 -14.18 5.73 18.13
CA GLN A 261 -15.00 6.73 18.84
C GLN A 261 -14.23 7.34 20.02
N GLN A 262 -13.52 6.51 20.79
CA GLN A 262 -12.69 7.01 21.89
C GLN A 262 -11.52 7.87 21.40
N ALA A 263 -10.85 7.48 20.34
CA ALA A 263 -9.79 8.29 19.72
C ALA A 263 -10.31 9.68 19.29
N ILE A 264 -11.50 9.74 18.68
CA ILE A 264 -12.13 11.01 18.27
C ILE A 264 -12.54 11.87 19.48
N ILE A 265 -12.98 11.26 20.58
CA ILE A 265 -13.34 11.99 21.81
C ILE A 265 -12.10 12.63 22.46
N GLU A 266 -10.96 11.93 22.44
CA GLU A 266 -9.72 12.38 23.09
C GLU A 266 -8.88 13.32 22.22
N ALA A 267 -9.02 13.23 20.90
CA ALA A 267 -8.23 14.02 19.96
C ALA A 267 -8.71 15.47 19.89
N SER A 268 -7.76 16.39 19.75
CA SER A 268 -7.98 17.79 19.42
C SER A 268 -7.71 18.08 17.95
N SER A 269 -8.01 19.28 17.49
CA SER A 269 -7.74 19.71 16.10
C SER A 269 -6.25 19.76 15.74
N LEU A 270 -5.35 19.70 16.73
CA LEU A 270 -3.90 19.66 16.55
C LEU A 270 -3.37 18.22 16.38
N ASP A 271 -4.21 17.23 16.71
CA ASP A 271 -3.88 15.82 16.71
C ASP A 271 -4.27 15.16 15.37
N GLN A 272 -3.83 13.92 15.19
CA GLN A 272 -4.30 13.05 14.13
C GLN A 272 -4.67 11.67 14.67
N VAL A 273 -5.62 11.02 14.00
CA VAL A 273 -5.99 9.62 14.23
C VAL A 273 -5.61 8.82 13.01
N ILE A 274 -4.77 7.81 13.18
CA ILE A 274 -4.45 6.86 12.11
C ILE A 274 -5.21 5.56 12.35
N VAL A 275 -5.82 5.02 11.30
CA VAL A 275 -6.60 3.77 11.33
C VAL A 275 -5.96 2.78 10.38
N PHE A 276 -5.46 1.64 10.88
CA PHE A 276 -4.77 0.69 10.02
C PHE A 276 -4.77 -0.74 10.56
N GLY A 277 -4.19 -1.67 9.80
CA GLY A 277 -3.95 -3.07 10.18
C GLY A 277 -4.75 -4.09 9.37
N SER A 278 -5.88 -3.73 8.78
CA SER A 278 -6.65 -4.60 7.89
C SER A 278 -7.75 -3.86 7.16
N PHE A 279 -8.28 -4.45 6.10
CA PHE A 279 -9.53 -3.97 5.47
C PHE A 279 -10.70 -3.95 6.45
N HIS A 280 -10.78 -4.93 7.38
CA HIS A 280 -11.82 -4.98 8.41
C HIS A 280 -11.76 -3.78 9.33
N THR A 281 -10.57 -3.40 9.77
CA THR A 281 -10.34 -2.23 10.62
C THR A 281 -10.80 -0.94 9.94
N VAL A 282 -10.38 -0.72 8.70
CA VAL A 282 -10.76 0.48 7.94
C VAL A 282 -12.26 0.49 7.64
N SER A 283 -12.86 -0.65 7.25
CA SER A 283 -14.29 -0.75 6.95
C SER A 283 -15.16 -0.46 8.17
N ALA A 284 -14.80 -0.95 9.35
CA ALA A 284 -15.51 -0.68 10.61
C ALA A 284 -15.54 0.83 10.90
N VAL A 285 -14.41 1.51 10.76
CA VAL A 285 -14.31 2.96 10.96
C VAL A 285 -15.11 3.73 9.91
N LEU A 286 -15.02 3.37 8.63
CA LEU A 286 -15.83 4.01 7.58
C LEU A 286 -17.33 3.87 7.84
N THR A 287 -17.76 2.73 8.42
CA THR A 287 -19.15 2.53 8.81
C THR A 287 -19.59 3.50 9.93
N VAL A 288 -18.75 3.75 10.92
CA VAL A 288 -19.00 4.77 11.96
C VAL A 288 -19.09 6.15 11.34
N MET A 289 -18.11 6.51 10.48
CA MET A 289 -18.06 7.83 9.84
C MET A 289 -19.29 8.09 8.98
N SER A 290 -19.82 7.08 8.26
CA SER A 290 -21.01 7.21 7.41
C SER A 290 -22.32 7.37 8.19
N LYS A 291 -22.36 6.90 9.46
CA LYS A 291 -23.56 7.01 10.32
C LYS A 291 -23.61 8.30 11.13
N GLU A 292 -22.46 8.88 11.42
CA GLU A 292 -22.32 10.01 12.36
C GLU A 292 -21.84 11.31 11.68
N GLY A 293 -21.52 11.28 10.40
CA GLY A 293 -21.17 12.42 9.54
C GLY A 293 -22.29 12.71 8.58
#